data_d457f7308886d8484bb72ac6b2988260
#
_entry.id   d457f7308886d8484bb72ac6b2988260
#
_cell.length_a   1.000
_cell.length_b   1.000
_cell.length_c   1.000
_cell.angle_alpha   90.00
_cell.angle_beta   90.00
_cell.angle_gamma   90.00
#
_symmetry.space_group_name_H-M   'P 1'
#
loop_
_entity.id
_entity.type
_entity.pdbx_description
1 polymer ?
#
loop_
_entity_poly.entity_id
_entity_poly.type
_entity_poly.pdbx_seq_one_letter_code
_entity_poly.pdbx_strand_id
1 'polypeptide(L)'
;DTLYPALARHFQQFGLKPGAFKELRGDLDKLSGVEFVDQNPIGKSSRSNPVTYLKIYDDIRKLLSDQQYAKMNGYTPSHFSFNMDGGRCPECQGEGFVKIGMQFMADVTMVCEACGGRRFKPDILEVRYKGMNIDDILNMSVEEAMDFFSSQEDPVAKRIAERLQPLVDVGLSYIK
;
A
#
# COMPACT_ATOMS: atom_id res chain seq x y z
N ASP A 1 26.26 -9.53 -8.27
CA ASP A 1 26.24 -10.67 -7.31
C ASP A 1 27.38 -10.64 -6.28
N THR A 2 28.44 -9.81 -6.44
CA THR A 2 29.57 -9.78 -5.50
C THR A 2 29.68 -8.43 -4.81
N LEU A 3 29.69 -7.31 -5.55
CA LEU A 3 29.98 -5.97 -4.99
C LEU A 3 28.94 -5.53 -3.95
N TYR A 4 27.64 -5.57 -4.30
CA TYR A 4 26.58 -5.16 -3.37
C TYR A 4 26.55 -6.01 -2.09
N PRO A 5 26.53 -7.36 -2.16
CA PRO A 5 26.58 -8.18 -0.95
C PRO A 5 27.85 -7.97 -0.10
N ALA A 6 28.99 -7.67 -0.73
CA ALA A 6 30.23 -7.39 -0.01
C ALA A 6 30.15 -6.04 0.72
N LEU A 7 29.63 -4.99 0.08
CA LEU A 7 29.39 -3.69 0.71
C LEU A 7 28.31 -3.78 1.80
N ALA A 8 27.20 -4.45 1.53
CA ALA A 8 26.13 -4.66 2.52
C ALA A 8 26.68 -5.33 3.80
N ARG A 9 27.53 -6.34 3.65
CA ARG A 9 28.19 -6.98 4.78
C ARG A 9 29.17 -6.05 5.52
N HIS A 10 29.89 -5.19 4.79
CA HIS A 10 30.77 -4.18 5.39
C HIS A 10 29.97 -3.22 6.31
N PHE A 11 28.76 -2.82 5.88
CA PHE A 11 27.85 -1.98 6.66
C PHE A 11 26.93 -2.75 7.60
N GLN A 12 27.26 -4.00 7.92
CA GLN A 12 26.51 -4.86 8.86
C GLN A 12 25.03 -5.09 8.46
N GLN A 13 24.73 -4.94 7.18
CA GLN A 13 23.42 -5.31 6.64
C GLN A 13 23.38 -6.82 6.41
N PHE A 14 22.40 -7.51 7.01
CA PHE A 14 22.22 -8.94 6.82
C PHE A 14 21.54 -9.22 5.47
N GLY A 15 22.05 -10.19 4.74
CA GLY A 15 21.51 -10.50 3.42
C GLY A 15 22.32 -11.53 2.64
N LEU A 16 22.47 -11.29 1.36
CA LEU A 16 23.12 -12.21 0.42
C LEU A 16 24.61 -12.43 0.75
N LYS A 17 25.06 -13.68 0.58
CA LYS A 17 26.47 -14.00 0.68
C LYS A 17 27.20 -13.50 -0.58
N PRO A 18 28.29 -12.71 -0.43
CA PRO A 18 29.06 -12.27 -1.59
C PRO A 18 29.74 -13.43 -2.30
N GLY A 19 29.90 -13.32 -3.62
CA GLY A 19 30.76 -14.21 -4.39
C GLY A 19 32.22 -14.10 -3.95
N ALA A 20 33.10 -14.97 -4.48
CA ALA A 20 34.53 -14.91 -4.17
C ALA A 20 35.16 -13.60 -4.69
N PHE A 21 35.83 -12.88 -3.81
CA PHE A 21 36.60 -11.68 -4.15
C PHE A 21 37.83 -11.56 -3.24
N LYS A 22 38.79 -10.78 -3.63
CA LYS A 22 40.05 -10.65 -2.91
C LYS A 22 39.93 -9.69 -1.72
N GLU A 23 39.47 -8.49 -1.97
CA GLU A 23 39.25 -7.45 -0.96
C GLU A 23 38.40 -6.30 -1.53
N LEU A 24 37.76 -5.52 -0.65
CA LEU A 24 37.17 -4.22 -0.98
C LEU A 24 38.23 -3.14 -0.74
N ARG A 25 38.45 -2.28 -1.74
CA ARG A 25 39.37 -1.15 -1.64
C ARG A 25 38.63 0.14 -2.01
N GLY A 26 39.03 1.24 -1.41
CA GLY A 26 38.53 2.57 -1.65
C GLY A 26 38.20 3.31 -0.37
N ASP A 27 37.55 4.45 -0.52
CA ASP A 27 37.15 5.34 0.58
C ASP A 27 35.89 4.83 1.31
N LEU A 28 35.90 3.61 1.80
CA LEU A 28 34.75 2.97 2.45
C LEU A 28 34.25 3.76 3.67
N ASP A 29 35.18 4.39 4.38
CA ASP A 29 34.89 5.21 5.58
C ASP A 29 34.08 6.49 5.26
N LYS A 30 34.07 6.91 3.98
CA LYS A 30 33.28 8.05 3.52
C LYS A 30 31.85 7.69 3.15
N LEU A 31 31.52 6.40 3.12
CA LEU A 31 30.19 5.90 2.80
C LEU A 31 29.43 5.61 4.10
N SER A 32 28.16 6.01 4.15
CA SER A 32 27.27 5.76 5.30
C SER A 32 26.44 4.48 5.16
N GLY A 33 26.39 3.91 3.96
CA GLY A 33 25.60 2.71 3.67
C GLY A 33 25.59 2.38 2.18
N VAL A 34 24.91 1.32 1.82
CA VAL A 34 24.70 0.90 0.44
C VAL A 34 23.25 0.48 0.25
N GLU A 35 22.65 0.94 -0.85
CA GLU A 35 21.31 0.53 -1.27
C GLU A 35 21.37 -0.11 -2.65
N PHE A 36 20.53 -1.10 -2.86
CA PHE A 36 20.40 -1.78 -4.14
C PHE A 36 19.02 -1.46 -4.73
N VAL A 37 19.03 -0.73 -5.82
CA VAL A 37 17.82 -0.41 -6.58
C VAL A 37 17.77 -1.31 -7.80
N ASP A 38 16.69 -2.05 -7.97
CA ASP A 38 16.44 -2.92 -9.11
C ASP A 38 15.07 -2.63 -9.74
N GLN A 39 14.74 -3.37 -10.82
CA GLN A 39 13.47 -3.25 -11.52
C GLN A 39 12.42 -4.27 -11.04
N ASN A 40 12.68 -4.96 -9.92
CA ASN A 40 11.69 -5.86 -9.38
C ASN A 40 10.47 -5.08 -8.89
N PRO A 41 9.26 -5.63 -9.10
CA PRO A 41 8.04 -4.95 -8.64
C PRO A 41 8.06 -4.76 -7.12
N ILE A 42 7.63 -3.59 -6.67
CA ILE A 42 7.46 -3.24 -5.27
C ILE A 42 6.29 -4.06 -4.72
N GLY A 43 6.59 -5.22 -4.16
CA GLY A 43 5.59 -6.16 -3.67
C GLY A 43 5.19 -7.23 -4.70
N LYS A 44 4.94 -8.42 -4.19
CA LYS A 44 4.61 -9.62 -4.99
C LYS A 44 3.14 -10.03 -4.87
N SER A 45 2.35 -9.23 -4.18
CA SER A 45 0.95 -9.54 -3.84
C SER A 45 0.01 -8.59 -4.57
N SER A 46 -1.15 -9.07 -4.98
CA SER A 46 -2.29 -8.29 -5.47
C SER A 46 -2.75 -7.19 -4.48
N ARG A 47 -2.30 -7.27 -3.23
CA ARG A 47 -2.59 -6.33 -2.14
C ARG A 47 -1.53 -5.25 -1.96
N SER A 48 -0.47 -5.30 -2.78
CA SER A 48 0.56 -4.27 -2.77
C SER A 48 0.08 -3.06 -3.57
N ASN A 49 -0.07 -1.94 -2.90
CA ASN A 49 -0.52 -0.68 -3.47
C ASN A 49 0.22 0.51 -2.84
N PRO A 50 0.13 1.72 -3.39
CA PRO A 50 0.81 2.90 -2.86
C PRO A 50 0.52 3.18 -1.39
N VAL A 51 -0.73 3.03 -0.94
CA VAL A 51 -1.11 3.33 0.46
C VAL A 51 -0.45 2.40 1.47
N THR A 52 -0.23 1.11 1.11
CA THR A 52 0.49 0.16 1.96
C THR A 52 1.99 0.39 1.93
N TYR A 53 2.55 0.73 0.79
CA TYR A 53 3.97 1.03 0.63
C TYR A 53 4.38 2.26 1.45
N LEU A 54 3.62 3.35 1.38
CA LEU A 54 3.85 4.58 2.12
C LEU A 54 3.42 4.50 3.59
N LYS A 55 2.84 3.38 4.03
CA LYS A 55 2.30 3.17 5.39
C LYS A 55 1.27 4.23 5.81
N ILE A 56 0.50 4.76 4.86
CA ILE A 56 -0.58 5.72 5.12
C ILE A 56 -1.94 5.04 5.33
N TYR A 57 -2.03 3.75 5.04
CA TYR A 57 -3.28 3.01 5.15
C TYR A 57 -3.85 3.00 6.57
N ASP A 58 -2.99 2.94 7.58
CA ASP A 58 -3.41 2.99 8.97
C ASP A 58 -4.04 4.33 9.35
N ASP A 59 -3.50 5.43 8.82
CA ASP A 59 -4.04 6.77 9.01
C ASP A 59 -5.41 6.92 8.33
N ILE A 60 -5.58 6.41 7.11
CA ILE A 60 -6.87 6.40 6.38
C ILE A 60 -7.92 5.58 7.15
N ARG A 61 -7.55 4.38 7.63
CA ARG A 61 -8.46 3.53 8.41
C ARG A 61 -8.90 4.20 9.71
N LYS A 62 -7.98 4.92 10.35
CA LYS A 62 -8.28 5.69 11.56
C LYS A 62 -9.26 6.83 11.26
N LEU A 63 -9.02 7.63 10.20
CA LEU A 63 -9.93 8.70 9.80
C LEU A 63 -11.36 8.21 9.59
N LEU A 64 -11.52 7.06 8.94
CA LEU A 64 -12.85 6.48 8.70
C LEU A 64 -13.48 5.92 9.99
N SER A 65 -12.71 5.24 10.85
CA SER A 65 -13.23 4.71 12.11
C SER A 65 -13.61 5.82 13.11
N ASP A 66 -13.03 7.00 12.98
CA ASP A 66 -13.35 8.16 13.81
C ASP A 66 -14.66 8.87 13.40
N GLN A 67 -15.24 8.51 12.24
CA GLN A 67 -16.51 9.09 11.80
C GLN A 67 -17.68 8.67 12.71
N GLN A 68 -18.66 9.55 12.86
CA GLN A 68 -19.81 9.33 13.75
C GLN A 68 -20.54 8.02 13.39
N TYR A 69 -20.81 7.77 12.12
CA TYR A 69 -21.47 6.55 11.66
C TYR A 69 -20.67 5.29 12.03
N ALA A 70 -19.35 5.31 11.88
CA ALA A 70 -18.49 4.20 12.26
C ALA A 70 -18.54 3.94 13.77
N LYS A 71 -18.47 4.98 14.59
CA LYS A 71 -18.56 4.89 16.06
C LYS A 71 -19.90 4.35 16.52
N MET A 72 -20.99 4.78 15.92
CA MET A 72 -22.33 4.29 16.26
C MET A 72 -22.52 2.81 15.95
N ASN A 73 -21.87 2.29 14.92
CA ASN A 73 -21.92 0.88 14.53
C ASN A 73 -20.78 0.03 15.12
N GLY A 74 -19.90 0.61 15.95
CA GLY A 74 -18.79 -0.11 16.57
C GLY A 74 -17.67 -0.49 15.60
N TYR A 75 -17.55 0.19 14.46
CA TYR A 75 -16.51 -0.09 13.47
C TYR A 75 -15.16 0.45 13.94
N THR A 76 -14.20 -0.43 14.04
CA THR A 76 -12.80 -0.13 14.37
C THR A 76 -11.96 0.00 13.11
N PRO A 77 -10.71 0.50 13.14
CA PRO A 77 -9.84 0.59 11.98
C PRO A 77 -9.65 -0.74 11.23
N SER A 78 -9.80 -1.90 11.90
CA SER A 78 -9.70 -3.21 11.27
C SER A 78 -10.82 -3.48 10.26
N HIS A 79 -12.01 -2.92 10.45
CA HIS A 79 -13.14 -3.05 9.52
C HIS A 79 -12.88 -2.38 8.15
N PHE A 80 -11.98 -1.41 8.11
CA PHE A 80 -11.57 -0.72 6.88
C PHE A 80 -10.32 -1.35 6.25
N SER A 81 -9.96 -2.58 6.62
CA SER A 81 -8.84 -3.31 6.06
C SER A 81 -9.32 -4.38 5.08
N PHE A 82 -8.80 -4.36 3.85
CA PHE A 82 -9.03 -5.44 2.89
C PHE A 82 -8.22 -6.72 3.21
N ASN A 83 -7.34 -6.68 4.21
CA ASN A 83 -6.52 -7.81 4.64
C ASN A 83 -7.09 -8.54 5.86
N MET A 84 -8.01 -7.92 6.61
CA MET A 84 -8.55 -8.46 7.86
C MET A 84 -10.04 -8.75 7.73
N ASP A 85 -10.50 -9.75 8.47
CA ASP A 85 -11.92 -10.04 8.57
C ASP A 85 -12.67 -8.94 9.33
N GLY A 86 -13.97 -8.85 9.07
CA GLY A 86 -14.86 -7.85 9.67
C GLY A 86 -15.54 -7.00 8.60
N GLY A 87 -14.78 -6.18 7.87
CA GLY A 87 -15.35 -5.27 6.87
C GLY A 87 -15.10 -5.65 5.42
N ARG A 88 -14.12 -6.53 5.13
CA ARG A 88 -13.86 -6.98 3.76
C ARG A 88 -14.97 -7.86 3.20
N CYS A 89 -15.14 -7.86 1.88
CA CYS A 89 -16.05 -8.78 1.21
C CYS A 89 -15.67 -10.23 1.49
N PRO A 90 -16.59 -11.09 1.98
CA PRO A 90 -16.29 -12.48 2.29
C PRO A 90 -16.03 -13.33 1.05
N GLU A 91 -16.66 -13.01 -0.09
CA GLU A 91 -16.51 -13.78 -1.33
C GLU A 91 -15.10 -13.63 -1.94
N CYS A 92 -14.66 -12.41 -2.18
CA CYS A 92 -13.34 -12.17 -2.76
C CYS A 92 -12.24 -11.97 -1.72
N GLN A 93 -12.53 -12.08 -0.44
CA GLN A 93 -11.58 -11.87 0.65
C GLN A 93 -10.83 -10.52 0.58
N GLY A 94 -11.50 -9.49 0.06
CA GLY A 94 -10.93 -8.15 -0.09
C GLY A 94 -10.09 -7.92 -1.35
N GLU A 95 -10.04 -8.90 -2.27
CA GLU A 95 -9.32 -8.76 -3.55
C GLU A 95 -10.08 -7.87 -4.56
N GLY A 96 -11.41 -7.82 -4.49
CA GLY A 96 -12.26 -7.15 -5.47
C GLY A 96 -12.54 -8.00 -6.72
N PHE A 97 -11.82 -9.10 -6.91
CA PHE A 97 -11.97 -10.03 -8.03
C PHE A 97 -11.82 -11.48 -7.55
N VAL A 98 -12.32 -12.39 -8.35
CA VAL A 98 -12.22 -13.85 -8.13
C VAL A 98 -11.40 -14.44 -9.26
N LYS A 99 -10.43 -15.30 -8.92
CA LYS A 99 -9.62 -16.04 -9.88
C LYS A 99 -10.21 -17.44 -10.07
N ILE A 100 -10.49 -17.79 -11.30
CA ILE A 100 -10.94 -19.13 -11.67
C ILE A 100 -9.78 -19.83 -12.35
N GLY A 101 -9.18 -20.79 -11.64
CA GLY A 101 -8.09 -21.62 -12.17
C GLY A 101 -8.60 -22.55 -13.26
N MET A 102 -7.90 -22.60 -14.39
CA MET A 102 -8.18 -23.53 -15.47
C MET A 102 -7.03 -24.53 -15.64
N GLN A 103 -7.36 -25.83 -15.71
CA GLN A 103 -6.36 -26.90 -15.72
C GLN A 103 -5.36 -26.83 -16.89
N PHE A 104 -5.74 -26.23 -18.02
CA PHE A 104 -4.92 -26.21 -19.27
C PHE A 104 -4.81 -24.82 -19.92
N MET A 105 -5.33 -23.76 -19.28
CA MET A 105 -5.29 -22.39 -19.78
C MET A 105 -4.91 -21.42 -18.65
N ALA A 106 -4.60 -20.18 -19.01
CA ALA A 106 -4.35 -19.12 -18.02
C ALA A 106 -5.59 -18.89 -17.14
N ASP A 107 -5.37 -18.63 -15.87
CA ASP A 107 -6.43 -18.29 -14.92
C ASP A 107 -7.26 -17.11 -15.43
N VAL A 108 -8.59 -17.19 -15.32
CA VAL A 108 -9.50 -16.11 -15.64
C VAL A 108 -9.77 -15.30 -14.38
N THR A 109 -9.60 -14.00 -14.47
CA THR A 109 -9.90 -13.08 -13.38
C THR A 109 -11.22 -12.37 -13.70
N MET A 110 -12.19 -12.46 -12.80
CA MET A 110 -13.51 -11.84 -12.91
C MET A 110 -13.74 -10.88 -11.75
N VAL A 111 -14.42 -9.77 -12.00
CA VAL A 111 -14.86 -8.86 -10.93
C VAL A 111 -15.77 -9.60 -9.98
N CYS A 112 -15.56 -9.44 -8.68
CA CYS A 112 -16.41 -10.06 -7.66
C CYS A 112 -17.82 -9.49 -7.73
N GLU A 113 -18.80 -10.33 -8.04
CA GLU A 113 -20.21 -9.91 -8.17
C GLU A 113 -20.80 -9.42 -6.83
N ALA A 114 -20.43 -10.07 -5.72
CA ALA A 114 -20.95 -9.74 -4.39
C ALA A 114 -20.59 -8.32 -3.93
N CYS A 115 -19.42 -7.80 -4.27
CA CYS A 115 -19.02 -6.44 -3.90
C CYS A 115 -18.89 -5.49 -5.10
N GLY A 116 -19.11 -5.97 -6.33
CA GLY A 116 -18.93 -5.17 -7.54
C GLY A 116 -17.50 -4.61 -7.70
N GLY A 117 -16.49 -5.35 -7.25
CA GLY A 117 -15.09 -4.92 -7.27
C GLY A 117 -14.65 -4.05 -6.10
N ARG A 118 -15.57 -3.60 -5.24
CA ARG A 118 -15.31 -2.61 -4.17
C ARG A 118 -14.61 -3.15 -2.92
N ARG A 119 -14.31 -4.43 -2.86
CA ARG A 119 -13.50 -5.10 -1.81
C ARG A 119 -14.13 -5.16 -0.41
N PHE A 120 -15.11 -4.33 -0.07
CA PHE A 120 -15.73 -4.19 1.25
C PHE A 120 -17.21 -4.55 1.24
N LYS A 121 -17.74 -4.80 2.44
CA LYS A 121 -19.18 -4.96 2.66
C LYS A 121 -19.92 -3.64 2.44
N PRO A 122 -21.21 -3.66 2.04
CA PRO A 122 -21.99 -2.45 1.83
C PRO A 122 -22.02 -1.50 3.02
N ASP A 123 -22.20 -2.05 4.23
CA ASP A 123 -22.31 -1.26 5.48
C ASP A 123 -21.02 -0.47 5.76
N ILE A 124 -19.85 -1.03 5.42
CA ILE A 124 -18.56 -0.33 5.56
C ILE A 124 -18.43 0.81 4.55
N LEU A 125 -19.00 0.64 3.36
CA LEU A 125 -19.01 1.66 2.31
C LEU A 125 -19.97 2.84 2.61
N GLU A 126 -20.87 2.69 3.59
CA GLU A 126 -21.70 3.80 4.09
C GLU A 126 -20.90 4.80 4.95
N VAL A 127 -19.77 4.38 5.52
CA VAL A 127 -18.89 5.28 6.28
C VAL A 127 -18.17 6.22 5.32
N ARG A 128 -18.34 7.52 5.53
CA ARG A 128 -17.76 8.55 4.66
C ARG A 128 -16.96 9.58 5.45
N TYR A 129 -15.77 9.87 4.99
CA TYR A 129 -14.97 11.01 5.42
C TYR A 129 -15.04 12.10 4.34
N LYS A 130 -15.62 13.25 4.67
CA LYS A 130 -15.81 14.36 3.71
C LYS A 130 -16.49 13.93 2.39
N GLY A 131 -17.45 13.03 2.49
CA GLY A 131 -18.21 12.51 1.34
C GLY A 131 -17.61 11.27 0.67
N MET A 132 -16.35 10.91 0.93
CA MET A 132 -15.65 9.78 0.33
C MET A 132 -15.62 8.57 1.26
N ASN A 133 -15.97 7.39 0.76
CA ASN A 133 -15.82 6.12 1.48
C ASN A 133 -14.44 5.50 1.24
N ILE A 134 -14.17 4.35 1.85
CA ILE A 134 -12.87 3.68 1.72
C ILE A 134 -12.56 3.26 0.28
N ASP A 135 -13.54 2.84 -0.50
CA ASP A 135 -13.36 2.44 -1.90
C ASP A 135 -13.06 3.67 -2.77
N ASP A 136 -13.80 4.77 -2.57
CA ASP A 136 -13.57 6.03 -3.25
C ASP A 136 -12.12 6.51 -3.03
N ILE A 137 -11.65 6.48 -1.78
CA ILE A 137 -10.28 6.91 -1.40
C ILE A 137 -9.22 6.00 -2.03
N LEU A 138 -9.42 4.68 -2.02
CA LEU A 138 -8.46 3.72 -2.57
C LEU A 138 -8.40 3.72 -4.10
N ASN A 139 -9.41 4.27 -4.78
CA ASN A 139 -9.46 4.42 -6.23
C ASN A 139 -8.95 5.78 -6.73
N MET A 140 -8.64 6.72 -5.84
CA MET A 140 -7.99 7.98 -6.21
C MET A 140 -6.59 7.73 -6.77
N SER A 141 -6.18 8.54 -7.75
CA SER A 141 -4.77 8.69 -8.08
C SER A 141 -4.02 9.38 -6.93
N VAL A 142 -2.71 9.29 -6.91
CA VAL A 142 -1.88 10.00 -5.92
C VAL A 142 -2.14 11.50 -5.96
N GLU A 143 -2.32 12.09 -7.15
CA GLU A 143 -2.65 13.50 -7.33
C GLU A 143 -4.02 13.85 -6.73
N GLU A 144 -5.05 13.10 -7.07
CA GLU A 144 -6.41 13.28 -6.53
C GLU A 144 -6.43 13.13 -5.00
N ALA A 145 -5.71 12.14 -4.45
CA ALA A 145 -5.60 11.93 -3.02
C ALA A 145 -4.83 13.07 -2.33
N MET A 146 -3.76 13.57 -2.97
CA MET A 146 -3.00 14.72 -2.48
C MET A 146 -3.89 15.95 -2.36
N ASP A 147 -4.63 16.30 -3.41
CA ASP A 147 -5.55 17.45 -3.44
C ASP A 147 -6.67 17.28 -2.40
N PHE A 148 -7.24 16.08 -2.32
CA PHE A 148 -8.29 15.78 -1.35
C PHE A 148 -7.81 15.94 0.10
N PHE A 149 -6.68 15.33 0.48
CA PHE A 149 -6.21 15.37 1.87
C PHE A 149 -5.57 16.70 2.24
N SER A 150 -4.89 17.40 1.32
CA SER A 150 -4.27 18.70 1.59
C SER A 150 -5.31 19.81 1.83
N SER A 151 -6.49 19.70 1.21
CA SER A 151 -7.59 20.64 1.40
C SER A 151 -8.28 20.52 2.77
N GLN A 152 -7.95 19.50 3.56
CA GLN A 152 -8.57 19.29 4.88
C GLN A 152 -7.76 19.93 6.00
N GLU A 153 -8.46 20.43 7.04
CA GLU A 153 -7.81 21.01 8.23
C GLU A 153 -7.34 19.93 9.23
N ASP A 154 -7.77 18.69 9.07
CA ASP A 154 -7.47 17.57 9.96
C ASP A 154 -5.95 17.26 9.93
N PRO A 155 -5.27 17.20 11.10
CA PRO A 155 -3.84 16.90 11.16
C PRO A 155 -3.46 15.53 10.58
N VAL A 156 -4.36 14.54 10.66
CA VAL A 156 -4.12 13.20 10.08
C VAL A 156 -4.18 13.26 8.57
N ALA A 157 -5.14 14.01 8.02
CA ALA A 157 -5.26 14.22 6.58
C ALA A 157 -4.02 14.93 6.02
N LYS A 158 -3.54 15.98 6.68
CA LYS A 158 -2.31 16.69 6.28
C LYS A 158 -1.08 15.77 6.28
N ARG A 159 -0.95 14.92 7.29
CA ARG A 159 0.13 13.93 7.35
C ARG A 159 0.04 12.90 6.21
N ILE A 160 -1.16 12.49 5.79
CA ILE A 160 -1.35 11.62 4.62
C ILE A 160 -0.84 12.34 3.37
N ALA A 161 -1.23 13.60 3.16
CA ALA A 161 -0.76 14.41 2.04
C ALA A 161 0.77 14.56 2.01
N GLU A 162 1.39 14.88 3.15
CA GLU A 162 2.86 14.97 3.27
C GLU A 162 3.56 13.66 2.88
N ARG A 163 2.99 12.51 3.23
CA ARG A 163 3.55 11.20 2.87
C ARG A 163 3.33 10.81 1.41
N LEU A 164 2.36 11.40 0.73
CA LEU A 164 2.13 11.23 -0.70
C LEU A 164 3.11 12.06 -1.55
N GLN A 165 3.62 13.18 -1.00
CA GLN A 165 4.49 14.12 -1.72
C GLN A 165 5.67 13.46 -2.44
N PRO A 166 6.43 12.50 -1.84
CA PRO A 166 7.55 11.85 -2.54
C PRO A 166 7.15 11.14 -3.84
N LEU A 167 5.92 10.60 -3.95
CA LEU A 167 5.45 9.99 -5.19
C LEU A 167 5.19 11.04 -6.27
N VAL A 168 4.69 12.21 -5.88
CA VAL A 168 4.50 13.34 -6.81
C VAL A 168 5.86 13.86 -7.28
N ASP A 169 6.83 14.02 -6.38
CA ASP A 169 8.17 14.53 -6.68
C ASP A 169 8.94 13.65 -7.68
N VAL A 170 8.69 12.33 -7.67
CA VAL A 170 9.30 11.40 -8.64
C VAL A 170 8.43 11.16 -9.89
N GLY A 171 7.33 11.91 -10.07
CA GLY A 171 6.47 11.85 -11.25
C GLY A 171 5.51 10.66 -11.28
N LEU A 172 5.17 10.07 -10.13
CA LEU A 172 4.23 8.96 -9.99
C LEU A 172 2.84 9.40 -9.53
N SER A 173 2.43 10.64 -9.82
CA SER A 173 1.14 11.21 -9.41
C SER A 173 -0.07 10.49 -10.00
N TYR A 174 0.10 9.79 -11.12
CA TYR A 174 -0.97 9.09 -11.85
C TYR A 174 -1.31 7.69 -11.30
N ILE A 175 -0.49 7.10 -10.45
CA ILE A 175 -0.75 5.74 -9.91
C ILE A 175 -1.88 5.74 -8.88
N LYS A 176 -2.52 4.55 -8.71
CA LYS A 176 -3.65 4.34 -7.80
C LYS A 176 -3.34 3.28 -6.75
#